data_53415093b719b0b23911794b01ff93c0
#
_entry.id   53415093b719b0b23911794b01ff93c0
#
_cell.length_a   1.000
_cell.length_b   1.000
_cell.length_c   1.000
_cell.angle_alpha   90.00
_cell.angle_beta   90.00
_cell.angle_gamma   90.00
#
_symmetry.space_group_name_H-M   'P 1'
#
loop_
_entity.id
_entity.type
_entity.pdbx_description
1 polymer ?
#
loop_
_entity_poly.entity_id
_entity_poly.type
_entity_poly.pdbx_seq_one_letter_code
_entity_poly.pdbx_strand_id
1 'polypeptide(L)'
;MKLGFVSAILDGWTFEEMIDTASEMGFSCVEVACWPQGKAERRYAGVSHIDTDNLSDEKAAYILNYCKARKVEISSLAYYPNTLDGNLEKRASVVAHLKNVIRASHKLGVNMVTTFIGRDQTKSVEQNLELVKEVW
;
A
#
# COMPACT_ATOMS: atom_id res chain seq x y z
N MET A 1 -11.35 -11.09 -17.13
CA MET A 1 -10.02 -10.87 -16.50
C MET A 1 -9.74 -9.38 -16.57
N LYS A 2 -9.29 -8.76 -15.46
CA LYS A 2 -8.91 -7.34 -15.43
C LYS A 2 -7.39 -7.25 -15.51
N LEU A 3 -6.89 -6.31 -16.31
CA LEU A 3 -5.46 -6.02 -16.43
C LEU A 3 -5.17 -4.73 -15.66
N GLY A 4 -4.11 -4.73 -14.90
CA GLY A 4 -3.66 -3.57 -14.10
C GLY A 4 -2.16 -3.58 -13.86
N PHE A 5 -1.69 -2.60 -13.10
CA PHE A 5 -0.29 -2.49 -12.70
C PHE A 5 -0.15 -2.04 -11.24
N VAL A 6 1.06 -2.15 -10.71
CA VAL A 6 1.42 -1.68 -9.36
C VAL A 6 1.93 -0.24 -9.45
N SER A 7 1.28 0.69 -8.79
CA SER A 7 1.60 2.12 -8.90
C SER A 7 2.93 2.54 -8.26
N ALA A 8 3.56 1.68 -7.47
CA ALA A 8 4.87 1.95 -6.86
C ALA A 8 5.99 2.27 -7.87
N ILE A 9 5.81 1.97 -9.16
CA ILE A 9 6.76 2.32 -10.23
C ILE A 9 6.69 3.78 -10.67
N LEU A 10 5.63 4.51 -10.25
CA LEU A 10 5.32 5.89 -10.68
C LEU A 10 5.69 6.89 -9.57
N ASP A 11 6.97 6.91 -9.18
CA ASP A 11 7.48 7.86 -8.18
C ASP A 11 7.32 9.31 -8.67
N GLY A 12 6.85 10.19 -7.77
CA GLY A 12 6.61 11.61 -8.06
C GLY A 12 5.30 11.93 -8.78
N TRP A 13 4.49 10.92 -9.11
CA TRP A 13 3.18 11.14 -9.72
C TRP A 13 2.10 11.36 -8.65
N THR A 14 1.09 12.17 -8.99
CA THR A 14 -0.12 12.28 -8.17
C THR A 14 -1.04 11.08 -8.36
N PHE A 15 -2.00 10.93 -7.45
CA PHE A 15 -3.06 9.92 -7.58
C PHE A 15 -3.85 10.10 -8.88
N GLU A 16 -4.15 11.35 -9.23
CA GLU A 16 -4.91 11.71 -10.42
C GLU A 16 -4.16 11.36 -11.71
N GLU A 17 -2.89 11.73 -11.82
CA GLU A 17 -2.05 11.40 -12.97
C GLU A 17 -1.94 9.87 -13.18
N MET A 18 -1.80 9.12 -12.10
CA MET A 18 -1.72 7.66 -12.13
C MET A 18 -3.03 7.04 -12.63
N ILE A 19 -4.20 7.48 -12.14
CA ILE A 19 -5.51 6.96 -12.55
C ILE A 19 -5.85 7.39 -13.98
N ASP A 20 -5.56 8.63 -14.36
CA ASP A 20 -5.79 9.13 -15.73
C ASP A 20 -4.98 8.32 -16.73
N THR A 21 -3.68 8.11 -16.47
CA THR A 21 -2.82 7.28 -17.32
C THR A 21 -3.30 5.83 -17.39
N ALA A 22 -3.72 5.24 -16.27
CA ALA A 22 -4.28 3.89 -16.27
C ALA A 22 -5.51 3.79 -17.20
N SER A 23 -6.39 4.77 -17.14
CA SER A 23 -7.57 4.86 -17.99
C SER A 23 -7.21 5.02 -19.47
N GLU A 24 -6.31 5.95 -19.80
CA GLU A 24 -5.84 6.22 -21.17
C GLU A 24 -5.16 5.01 -21.81
N MET A 25 -4.39 4.25 -21.03
CA MET A 25 -3.73 3.02 -21.48
C MET A 25 -4.66 1.80 -21.54
N GLY A 26 -5.92 1.92 -21.11
CA GLY A 26 -6.91 0.85 -21.12
C GLY A 26 -6.76 -0.17 -19.97
N PHE A 27 -6.06 0.17 -18.91
CA PHE A 27 -6.04 -0.65 -17.70
C PHE A 27 -7.36 -0.57 -16.95
N SER A 28 -7.79 -1.70 -16.40
CA SER A 28 -9.06 -1.81 -15.67
C SER A 28 -8.92 -1.64 -14.17
N CYS A 29 -7.70 -1.78 -13.65
CA CYS A 29 -7.43 -1.65 -12.22
C CYS A 29 -5.98 -1.27 -11.94
N VAL A 30 -5.75 -0.79 -10.71
CA VAL A 30 -4.41 -0.45 -10.20
C VAL A 30 -4.27 -0.97 -8.77
N GLU A 31 -3.13 -1.58 -8.46
CA GLU A 31 -2.69 -1.76 -7.09
C GLU A 31 -2.01 -0.48 -6.63
N VAL A 32 -2.58 0.18 -5.62
CA VAL A 32 -2.15 1.53 -5.21
C VAL A 32 -1.13 1.47 -4.08
N ALA A 33 0.05 2.04 -4.32
CA ALA A 33 1.10 2.17 -3.32
C ALA A 33 0.71 3.18 -2.23
N CYS A 34 0.86 2.77 -0.97
CA CYS A 34 0.47 3.49 0.24
C CYS A 34 1.59 3.49 1.29
N TRP A 35 2.78 3.96 0.92
CA TRP A 35 3.87 4.11 1.87
C TRP A 35 3.66 5.35 2.76
N PRO A 36 4.32 5.42 3.94
CA PRO A 36 4.35 6.66 4.72
C PRO A 36 4.84 7.83 3.86
N GLN A 37 4.25 9.01 4.05
CA GLN A 37 4.68 10.22 3.36
C GLN A 37 6.11 10.57 3.76
N GLY A 38 6.98 10.85 2.79
CA GLY A 38 8.37 11.21 3.04
C GLY A 38 9.33 10.77 1.96
N LYS A 39 10.63 10.86 2.27
CA LYS A 39 11.67 10.48 1.32
C LYS A 39 11.85 8.97 1.31
N ALA A 40 11.78 8.37 0.13
CA ALA A 40 12.04 6.95 -0.07
C ALA A 40 13.49 6.57 0.29
N GLU A 41 13.66 5.49 1.04
CA GLU A 41 14.99 4.92 1.34
C GLU A 41 15.56 4.15 0.14
N ARG A 42 14.71 3.66 -0.75
CA ARG A 42 15.05 2.84 -1.92
C ARG A 42 14.13 3.16 -3.08
N ARG A 43 14.58 2.85 -4.30
CA ARG A 43 13.74 2.92 -5.49
C ARG A 43 12.47 2.08 -5.28
N TYR A 44 11.31 2.69 -5.56
CA TYR A 44 9.97 2.12 -5.38
C TYR A 44 9.50 1.92 -3.92
N ALA A 45 10.34 2.12 -2.93
CA ALA A 45 9.94 2.14 -1.52
C ALA A 45 9.76 3.58 -1.06
N GLY A 46 8.57 3.96 -0.60
CA GLY A 46 8.22 5.32 -0.22
C GLY A 46 7.28 6.03 -1.20
N VAL A 47 6.93 5.38 -2.32
CA VAL A 47 5.89 5.90 -3.22
C VAL A 47 4.53 5.79 -2.55
N SER A 48 3.81 6.90 -2.47
CA SER A 48 2.47 6.93 -1.88
C SER A 48 1.54 7.77 -2.74
N HIS A 49 0.49 7.14 -3.24
CA HIS A 49 -0.57 7.82 -3.99
C HIS A 49 -1.82 8.07 -3.16
N ILE A 50 -1.93 7.41 -1.99
CA ILE A 50 -2.99 7.64 -1.01
C ILE A 50 -2.35 7.79 0.36
N ASP A 51 -2.55 8.94 1.02
CA ASP A 51 -2.19 9.15 2.42
C ASP A 51 -3.18 8.40 3.31
N THR A 52 -2.76 7.23 3.80
CA THR A 52 -3.59 6.37 4.64
C THR A 52 -3.62 6.78 6.10
N ASP A 53 -2.67 7.62 6.53
CA ASP A 53 -2.61 8.11 7.91
C ASP A 53 -3.65 9.22 8.15
N ASN A 54 -3.99 10.00 7.09
CA ASN A 54 -4.89 11.15 7.17
C ASN A 54 -6.08 11.01 6.18
N LEU A 55 -6.56 9.81 5.90
CA LEU A 55 -7.66 9.60 4.96
C LEU A 55 -9.01 9.98 5.59
N SER A 56 -9.49 11.19 5.28
CA SER A 56 -10.85 11.62 5.66
C SER A 56 -11.94 10.93 4.82
N ASP A 57 -13.19 11.02 5.25
CA ASP A 57 -14.32 10.45 4.51
C ASP A 57 -14.55 11.19 3.19
N GLU A 58 -14.34 12.50 3.18
CA GLU A 58 -14.42 13.33 1.95
C GLU A 58 -13.35 12.92 0.94
N LYS A 59 -12.11 12.70 1.41
CA LYS A 59 -11.02 12.27 0.53
C LYS A 59 -11.24 10.85 0.00
N ALA A 60 -11.77 9.95 0.83
CA ALA A 60 -12.14 8.60 0.39
C ALA A 60 -13.25 8.66 -0.68
N ALA A 61 -14.28 9.45 -0.48
CA ALA A 61 -15.34 9.66 -1.45
C ALA A 61 -14.80 10.26 -2.76
N TYR A 62 -13.90 11.23 -2.67
CA TYR A 62 -13.22 11.82 -3.84
C TYR A 62 -12.48 10.74 -4.64
N ILE A 63 -11.62 9.94 -3.99
CA ILE A 63 -10.84 8.86 -4.60
C ILE A 63 -11.76 7.88 -5.35
N LEU A 64 -12.83 7.41 -4.70
CA LEU A 64 -13.77 6.46 -5.29
C LEU A 64 -14.50 7.05 -6.50
N ASN A 65 -14.96 8.31 -6.40
CA ASN A 65 -15.63 8.98 -7.50
C ASN A 65 -14.68 9.22 -8.69
N TYR A 66 -13.42 9.57 -8.40
CA TYR A 66 -12.41 9.79 -9.43
C TYR A 66 -12.12 8.50 -10.21
N CYS A 67 -11.90 7.39 -9.51
CA CYS A 67 -11.73 6.06 -10.12
C CYS A 67 -12.95 5.66 -10.95
N LYS A 68 -14.16 5.84 -10.41
CA LYS A 68 -15.40 5.50 -11.09
C LYS A 68 -15.58 6.28 -12.41
N ALA A 69 -15.27 7.58 -12.41
CA ALA A 69 -15.36 8.43 -13.59
C ALA A 69 -14.41 7.98 -14.72
N ARG A 70 -13.26 7.39 -14.37
CA ARG A 70 -12.25 6.87 -15.31
C ARG A 70 -12.40 5.38 -15.63
N LYS A 71 -13.35 4.70 -14.99
CA LYS A 71 -13.57 3.24 -15.13
C LYS A 71 -12.35 2.40 -14.74
N VAL A 72 -11.55 2.90 -13.79
CA VAL A 72 -10.40 2.21 -13.21
C VAL A 72 -10.75 1.85 -11.77
N GLU A 73 -10.50 0.61 -11.35
CA GLU A 73 -10.75 0.15 -9.98
C GLU A 73 -9.44 0.09 -9.19
N ILE A 74 -9.51 0.28 -7.88
CA ILE A 74 -8.41 -0.06 -6.98
C ILE A 74 -8.53 -1.55 -6.67
N SER A 75 -7.58 -2.36 -7.14
CA SER A 75 -7.56 -3.81 -6.90
C SER A 75 -7.08 -4.17 -5.51
N SER A 76 -6.13 -3.40 -4.99
CA SER A 76 -5.53 -3.57 -3.67
C SER A 76 -4.81 -2.30 -3.24
N LEU A 77 -4.62 -2.15 -1.93
CA LEU A 77 -3.66 -1.19 -1.38
C LEU A 77 -2.34 -1.93 -1.08
N ALA A 78 -1.22 -1.32 -1.43
CA ALA A 78 0.09 -1.95 -1.36
C ALA A 78 1.03 -1.25 -0.37
N TYR A 79 1.58 -2.03 0.56
CA TYR A 79 2.64 -1.60 1.46
C TYR A 79 3.55 -2.79 1.76
N TYR A 80 4.78 -2.80 1.23
CA TYR A 80 5.70 -3.95 1.24
C TYR A 80 6.90 -3.79 2.18
N PRO A 81 6.71 -3.51 3.47
CA PRO A 81 7.81 -3.43 4.43
C PRO A 81 8.18 -4.80 5.00
N ASN A 82 9.27 -4.83 5.78
CA ASN A 82 9.60 -5.96 6.63
C ASN A 82 8.89 -5.83 7.98
N THR A 83 7.79 -6.57 8.19
CA THR A 83 7.03 -6.53 9.45
C THR A 83 7.69 -7.31 10.59
N LEU A 84 8.76 -8.06 10.31
CA LEU A 84 9.54 -8.83 11.29
C LEU A 84 10.96 -8.26 11.48
N ASP A 85 11.17 -6.96 11.17
CA ASP A 85 12.48 -6.33 11.32
C ASP A 85 13.04 -6.54 12.74
N GLY A 86 14.34 -6.89 12.84
CA GLY A 86 15.02 -7.12 14.11
C GLY A 86 15.11 -5.84 14.98
N ASN A 87 15.05 -4.66 14.37
CA ASN A 87 14.90 -3.40 15.09
C ASN A 87 13.45 -3.22 15.54
N LEU A 88 13.21 -3.26 16.85
CA LEU A 88 11.87 -3.23 17.43
C LEU A 88 11.12 -1.92 17.18
N GLU A 89 11.81 -0.79 17.19
CA GLU A 89 11.19 0.52 16.89
C GLU A 89 10.71 0.58 15.44
N LYS A 90 11.59 0.16 14.51
CA LYS A 90 11.24 0.10 13.09
C LYS A 90 10.08 -0.87 12.84
N ARG A 91 10.11 -2.06 13.46
CA ARG A 91 9.02 -3.03 13.42
C ARG A 91 7.71 -2.41 13.90
N ALA A 92 7.70 -1.75 15.06
CA ALA A 92 6.52 -1.12 15.63
C ALA A 92 5.93 -0.06 14.68
N SER A 93 6.77 0.80 14.11
CA SER A 93 6.37 1.81 13.13
C SER A 93 5.76 1.18 11.87
N VAL A 94 6.42 0.17 11.33
CA VAL A 94 5.95 -0.58 10.14
C VAL A 94 4.58 -1.22 10.39
N VAL A 95 4.40 -1.90 11.52
CA VAL A 95 3.13 -2.55 11.87
C VAL A 95 2.03 -1.52 12.11
N ALA A 96 2.36 -0.38 12.74
CA ALA A 96 1.39 0.70 12.95
C ALA A 96 0.87 1.26 11.61
N HIS A 97 1.77 1.55 10.66
CA HIS A 97 1.38 2.03 9.34
C HIS A 97 0.59 0.98 8.55
N LEU A 98 0.99 -0.29 8.58
CA LEU A 98 0.22 -1.37 7.93
C LEU A 98 -1.22 -1.45 8.45
N LYS A 99 -1.43 -1.26 9.76
CA LYS A 99 -2.78 -1.16 10.34
C LYS A 99 -3.56 0.02 9.78
N ASN A 100 -2.92 1.16 9.51
CA ASN A 100 -3.57 2.32 8.87
C ASN A 100 -3.95 2.00 7.41
N VAL A 101 -3.08 1.32 6.66
CA VAL A 101 -3.42 0.85 5.29
C VAL A 101 -4.62 -0.11 5.30
N ILE A 102 -4.68 -1.04 6.27
CA ILE A 102 -5.84 -1.94 6.43
C ILE A 102 -7.13 -1.16 6.76
N ARG A 103 -7.06 -0.17 7.64
CA ARG A 103 -8.23 0.69 7.92
C ARG A 103 -8.67 1.51 6.71
N ALA A 104 -7.70 2.04 5.96
CA ALA A 104 -7.95 2.77 4.71
C ALA A 104 -8.59 1.87 3.65
N SER A 105 -8.15 0.61 3.51
CA SER A 105 -8.76 -0.34 2.58
C SER A 105 -10.24 -0.59 2.91
N HIS A 106 -10.57 -0.74 4.19
CA HIS A 106 -11.97 -0.86 4.63
C HIS A 106 -12.79 0.40 4.28
N LYS A 107 -12.24 1.60 4.56
CA LYS A 107 -12.88 2.89 4.25
C LYS A 107 -13.13 3.08 2.74
N LEU A 108 -12.21 2.60 1.90
CA LEU A 108 -12.32 2.65 0.44
C LEU A 108 -13.13 1.48 -0.16
N GLY A 109 -13.62 0.54 0.65
CA GLY A 109 -14.31 -0.66 0.15
C GLY A 109 -13.39 -1.58 -0.67
N VAL A 110 -12.08 -1.50 -0.48
CA VAL A 110 -11.08 -2.34 -1.14
C VAL A 110 -10.81 -3.55 -0.26
N ASN A 111 -11.10 -4.75 -0.74
CA ASN A 111 -11.05 -5.98 0.07
C ASN A 111 -9.66 -6.64 0.12
N MET A 112 -8.61 -5.95 -0.33
CA MET A 112 -7.27 -6.51 -0.41
C MET A 112 -6.20 -5.49 0.00
N VAL A 113 -5.30 -5.93 0.87
CA VAL A 113 -4.03 -5.26 1.16
C VAL A 113 -2.90 -6.21 0.83
N THR A 114 -1.97 -5.79 -0.02
CA THR A 114 -0.79 -6.58 -0.40
C THR A 114 0.41 -6.11 0.39
N THR A 115 1.12 -7.06 0.98
CA THR A 115 2.25 -6.77 1.87
C THR A 115 3.24 -7.94 1.92
N PHE A 116 4.39 -7.70 2.56
CA PHE A 116 5.35 -8.76 2.90
C PHE A 116 5.31 -9.06 4.39
N ILE A 117 5.48 -10.34 4.75
CA ILE A 117 5.76 -10.73 6.13
C ILE A 117 7.18 -10.28 6.51
N GLY A 118 8.16 -10.54 5.65
CA GLY A 118 9.57 -10.26 5.90
C GLY A 118 10.21 -11.27 6.85
N ARG A 119 11.34 -10.90 7.44
CA ARG A 119 12.05 -11.71 8.44
C ARG A 119 13.06 -10.87 9.24
N ASP A 120 13.38 -11.34 10.42
CA ASP A 120 14.60 -10.96 11.14
C ASP A 120 15.78 -11.79 10.62
N GLN A 121 16.73 -11.15 9.94
CA GLN A 121 17.86 -11.82 9.30
C GLN A 121 18.85 -12.44 10.30
N THR A 122 18.79 -12.07 11.57
CA THR A 122 19.63 -12.62 12.64
C THR A 122 19.09 -13.92 13.25
N LYS A 123 17.86 -14.32 12.85
CA LYS A 123 17.14 -15.48 13.37
C LYS A 123 17.05 -16.60 12.34
N SER A 124 16.90 -17.84 12.83
CA SER A 124 16.58 -19.01 11.99
C SER A 124 15.18 -18.89 11.38
N VAL A 125 14.85 -19.76 10.43
CA VAL A 125 13.52 -19.83 9.84
C VAL A 125 12.47 -20.17 10.90
N GLU A 126 12.75 -21.15 11.76
CA GLU A 126 11.86 -21.59 12.84
C GLU A 126 11.58 -20.46 13.84
N GLN A 127 12.62 -19.73 14.23
CA GLN A 127 12.47 -18.55 15.10
C GLN A 127 11.64 -17.44 14.45
N ASN A 128 11.79 -17.23 13.15
CA ASN A 128 10.97 -16.27 12.41
C ASN A 128 9.50 -16.74 12.30
N LEU A 129 9.25 -18.04 12.14
CA LEU A 129 7.89 -18.58 12.13
C LEU A 129 7.18 -18.39 13.49
N GLU A 130 7.88 -18.54 14.60
CA GLU A 130 7.31 -18.22 15.92
C GLU A 130 7.02 -16.70 16.02
N LEU A 131 7.94 -15.85 15.55
CA LEU A 131 7.74 -14.40 15.55
C LEU A 131 6.53 -13.96 14.70
N VAL A 132 6.23 -14.66 13.62
CA VAL A 132 5.00 -14.40 12.82
C VAL A 132 3.76 -14.51 13.70
N LYS A 133 3.65 -15.53 14.55
CA LYS A 133 2.48 -15.74 15.43
C LYS A 133 2.27 -14.62 16.45
N GLU A 134 3.35 -13.92 16.81
CA GLU A 134 3.28 -12.79 17.74
C GLU A 134 2.87 -11.46 17.04
N VAL A 135 3.24 -11.30 15.77
CA VAL A 135 3.08 -10.04 15.04
C VAL A 135 1.79 -10.03 14.20
N TRP A 136 1.42 -11.17 13.65
CA TRP A 136 0.26 -11.37 12.74
C TRP A 136 -0.90 -12.10 13.40
#